data_51bc3130a10cbb269e424cc4ea24df53
#
_entry.id   51bc3130a10cbb269e424cc4ea24df53
#
_cell.length_a   1.000
_cell.length_b   1.000
_cell.length_c   1.000
_cell.angle_alpha   90.00
_cell.angle_beta   90.00
_cell.angle_gamma   90.00
#
_symmetry.space_group_name_H-M   'P 1'
#
loop_
_entity.id
_entity.type
_entity.pdbx_description
1 polymer ?
#
loop_
_entity_poly.entity_id
_entity_poly.type
_entity_poly.pdbx_seq_one_letter_code
_entity_poly.pdbx_strand_id
1 'polypeptide(L)'
;MAKIAILAGEPSGDLIAAQLMAYIRSKIKNIEFIGVGGPLMKQEGLSSFFDHSNLSLYGVFQVIPNIPKLIFLRYKLIKYLKNEKPDIFIGVDAPDFNFYVEKKLKQSGIPTFHYVAPSVWAWRPKRVHKIKKSTDYIFSIFPHEKPLFEKVGIQTTFVGHPLA
;
A
#
# COMPACT_ATOMS: atom_id res chain seq x y z
N MET A 1 -2.33 -19.77 9.22
CA MET A 1 -2.15 -18.40 9.73
C MET A 1 -2.11 -17.50 8.51
N ALA A 2 -3.03 -16.54 8.39
CA ALA A 2 -3.02 -15.62 7.25
C ALA A 2 -1.87 -14.61 7.38
N LYS A 3 -1.17 -14.34 6.28
CA LYS A 3 -0.05 -13.38 6.25
C LYS A 3 -0.39 -12.24 5.30
N ILE A 4 -0.50 -11.03 5.84
CA ILE A 4 -0.77 -9.82 5.07
C ILE A 4 0.46 -8.94 5.03
N ALA A 5 0.91 -8.61 3.82
CA ALA A 5 1.91 -7.56 3.63
C ALA A 5 1.20 -6.21 3.50
N ILE A 6 1.66 -5.21 4.27
CA ILE A 6 1.07 -3.88 4.24
C ILE A 6 2.17 -2.81 4.23
N LEU A 7 1.95 -1.77 3.42
CA LEU A 7 2.94 -0.71 3.26
C LEU A 7 2.29 0.66 3.32
N ALA A 8 2.75 1.47 4.29
CA ALA A 8 2.44 2.90 4.39
C ALA A 8 3.74 3.70 4.45
N GLY A 9 3.86 4.70 3.60
CA GLY A 9 5.08 5.51 3.45
C GLY A 9 5.04 6.86 4.14
N GLU A 10 3.88 7.31 4.63
CA GLU A 10 3.65 8.63 5.19
C GLU A 10 2.86 8.55 6.51
N PRO A 11 2.91 9.58 7.38
CA PRO A 11 2.18 9.59 8.65
C PRO A 11 0.67 9.40 8.50
N SER A 12 0.07 10.00 7.47
CA SER A 12 -1.36 9.80 7.14
C SER A 12 -1.66 8.35 6.79
N GLY A 13 -0.79 7.75 5.98
CA GLY A 13 -0.90 6.35 5.61
C GLY A 13 -0.71 5.40 6.80
N ASP A 14 0.21 5.71 7.73
CA ASP A 14 0.43 4.93 8.96
C ASP A 14 -0.84 4.88 9.82
N LEU A 15 -1.50 6.02 10.01
CA LEU A 15 -2.76 6.09 10.77
C LEU A 15 -3.86 5.25 10.10
N ILE A 16 -4.05 5.43 8.80
CA ILE A 16 -5.07 4.71 8.02
C ILE A 16 -4.78 3.20 8.03
N ALA A 17 -3.54 2.82 7.82
CA ALA A 17 -3.12 1.43 7.81
C ALA A 17 -3.28 0.77 9.18
N ALA A 18 -2.94 1.46 10.27
CA ALA A 18 -3.11 0.96 11.63
C ALA A 18 -4.59 0.68 11.95
N GLN A 19 -5.49 1.60 11.58
CA GLN A 19 -6.94 1.38 11.74
C GLN A 19 -7.43 0.18 10.93
N LEU A 20 -6.96 0.03 9.69
CA LEU A 20 -7.27 -1.14 8.86
C LEU A 20 -6.77 -2.44 9.51
N MET A 21 -5.54 -2.45 10.02
CA MET A 21 -4.94 -3.61 10.70
C MET A 21 -5.74 -4.00 11.95
N ALA A 22 -6.10 -3.02 12.79
CA ALA A 22 -6.94 -3.24 13.98
C ALA A 22 -8.29 -3.87 13.60
N TYR A 23 -8.94 -3.34 12.57
CA TYR A 23 -10.20 -3.90 12.06
C TYR A 23 -10.04 -5.33 11.54
N ILE A 24 -9.05 -5.60 10.72
CA ILE A 24 -8.80 -6.95 10.18
C ILE A 24 -8.54 -7.93 11.32
N ARG A 25 -7.73 -7.55 12.32
CA ARG A 25 -7.44 -8.38 13.49
C ARG A 25 -8.69 -8.69 14.32
N SER A 26 -9.62 -7.75 14.40
CA SER A 26 -10.90 -7.99 15.09
C SER A 26 -11.75 -9.08 14.42
N LYS A 27 -11.53 -9.33 13.12
CA LYS A 27 -12.28 -10.31 12.31
C LYS A 27 -11.52 -11.62 12.10
N ILE A 28 -10.20 -11.59 12.06
CA ILE A 28 -9.34 -12.74 11.76
C ILE A 28 -8.38 -12.96 12.92
N LYS A 29 -8.57 -14.05 13.68
CA LYS A 29 -7.80 -14.31 14.91
C LYS A 29 -6.32 -14.63 14.68
N ASN A 30 -5.98 -15.37 13.61
CA ASN A 30 -4.62 -15.82 13.36
C ASN A 30 -4.05 -15.11 12.13
N ILE A 31 -3.57 -13.88 12.32
CA ILE A 31 -3.04 -13.05 11.26
C ILE A 31 -1.66 -12.51 11.62
N GLU A 32 -0.76 -12.53 10.64
CA GLU A 32 0.56 -11.91 10.69
C GLU A 32 0.58 -10.72 9.74
N PHE A 33 1.04 -9.57 10.23
CA PHE A 33 1.29 -8.39 9.41
C PHE A 33 2.79 -8.18 9.23
N ILE A 34 3.23 -8.13 7.97
CA ILE A 34 4.60 -7.84 7.58
C ILE A 34 4.64 -6.63 6.65
N GLY A 35 5.77 -5.96 6.54
CA GLY A 35 5.91 -4.88 5.55
C GLY A 35 6.64 -3.66 6.05
N VAL A 36 6.13 -2.47 5.76
CA VAL A 36 6.75 -1.22 6.17
C VAL A 36 5.67 -0.25 6.63
N GLY A 37 5.87 0.34 7.80
CA GLY A 37 4.96 1.32 8.38
C GLY A 37 5.56 2.04 9.57
N GLY A 38 4.82 2.98 10.09
CA GLY A 38 5.21 3.81 11.20
C GLY A 38 4.87 3.24 12.58
N PRO A 39 4.93 4.10 13.62
CA PRO A 39 4.70 3.69 15.00
C PRO A 39 3.33 3.10 15.26
N LEU A 40 2.28 3.64 14.62
CA LEU A 40 0.90 3.19 14.83
C LEU A 40 0.68 1.77 14.28
N MET A 41 1.19 1.49 13.08
CA MET A 41 1.15 0.13 12.53
C MET A 41 1.95 -0.86 13.38
N LYS A 42 3.08 -0.44 13.96
CA LYS A 42 3.87 -1.28 14.88
C LYS A 42 3.10 -1.60 16.16
N GLN A 43 2.36 -0.65 16.73
CA GLN A 43 1.48 -0.89 17.88
C GLN A 43 0.40 -1.92 17.54
N GLU A 44 -0.08 -1.94 16.28
CA GLU A 44 -0.98 -2.95 15.76
C GLU A 44 -0.27 -4.25 15.34
N GLY A 45 1.00 -4.44 15.70
CA GLY A 45 1.75 -5.69 15.50
C GLY A 45 2.32 -5.89 14.11
N LEU A 46 2.63 -4.81 13.40
CA LEU A 46 3.41 -4.89 12.17
C LEU A 46 4.83 -5.39 12.48
N SER A 47 5.23 -6.50 11.87
CA SER A 47 6.63 -6.87 11.74
C SER A 47 7.25 -6.07 10.60
N SER A 48 7.93 -4.98 10.96
CA SER A 48 8.50 -4.07 9.98
C SER A 48 9.82 -4.58 9.43
N PHE A 49 9.93 -4.65 8.10
CA PHE A 49 11.14 -5.10 7.39
C PHE A 49 12.35 -4.16 7.61
N PHE A 50 12.09 -2.87 7.87
CA PHE A 50 13.12 -1.91 8.20
C PHE A 50 12.91 -1.38 9.61
N ASP A 51 14.00 -1.24 10.37
CA ASP A 51 13.91 -0.54 11.64
C ASP A 51 13.61 0.95 11.38
N HIS A 52 12.65 1.47 12.13
CA HIS A 52 12.17 2.85 12.04
C HIS A 52 13.30 3.90 12.14
N SER A 53 14.39 3.58 12.85
CA SER A 53 15.55 4.46 12.99
C SER A 53 16.37 4.62 11.70
N ASN A 54 16.29 3.65 10.79
CA ASN A 54 17.08 3.65 9.54
C ASN A 54 16.30 4.14 8.31
N LEU A 55 14.99 4.32 8.42
CA LEU A 55 14.13 4.77 7.34
C LEU A 55 13.08 5.74 7.85
N SER A 56 13.43 6.99 7.87
CA SER A 56 12.42 8.00 7.62
C SER A 56 11.93 7.85 6.18
N LEU A 57 11.12 6.82 5.91
CA LEU A 57 10.29 6.86 4.70
C LEU A 57 9.54 8.19 4.64
N TYR A 58 9.18 8.73 5.79
CA TYR A 58 8.66 10.06 6.00
C TYR A 58 9.59 11.18 5.50
N GLY A 59 10.90 11.06 5.67
CA GLY A 59 11.88 12.02 5.16
C GLY A 59 12.25 11.80 3.69
N VAL A 60 12.21 10.58 3.19
CA VAL A 60 12.55 10.26 1.80
C VAL A 60 11.46 10.76 0.83
N PHE A 61 10.19 10.78 1.27
CA PHE A 61 9.10 11.34 0.47
C PHE A 61 9.06 12.87 0.46
N GLN A 62 9.62 13.52 1.49
CA GLN A 62 9.61 14.98 1.62
C GLN A 62 10.87 15.64 1.02
N VAL A 63 11.97 14.90 0.91
CA VAL A 63 13.25 15.48 0.42
C VAL A 63 13.82 14.56 -0.65
N ILE A 64 13.61 14.94 -1.89
CA ILE A 64 14.22 14.30 -3.05
C ILE A 64 15.66 14.79 -3.20
N PRO A 65 16.66 14.09 -2.64
CA PRO A 65 17.94 14.02 -3.34
C PRO A 65 18.50 12.61 -3.51
N ASN A 66 17.76 11.53 -3.15
CA ASN A 66 18.33 10.18 -3.17
C ASN A 66 17.46 9.14 -3.89
N ILE A 67 17.14 9.41 -5.15
CA ILE A 67 16.45 8.44 -6.05
C ILE A 67 17.14 7.06 -6.05
N PRO A 68 18.49 6.93 -6.11
CA PRO A 68 19.14 5.62 -6.05
C PRO A 68 18.84 4.83 -4.77
N LYS A 69 18.83 5.52 -3.61
CA LYS A 69 18.51 4.89 -2.33
C LYS A 69 17.07 4.38 -2.29
N LEU A 70 16.14 5.15 -2.82
CA LEU A 70 14.73 4.77 -2.90
C LEU A 70 14.51 3.54 -3.80
N ILE A 71 15.20 3.49 -4.95
CA ILE A 71 15.18 2.34 -5.87
C ILE A 71 15.73 1.09 -5.18
N PHE A 72 16.85 1.23 -4.47
CA PHE A 72 17.48 0.13 -3.75
C PHE A 72 16.58 -0.42 -2.62
N LEU A 73 15.94 0.47 -1.86
CA LEU A 73 15.00 0.10 -0.81
C LEU A 73 13.79 -0.63 -1.37
N ARG A 74 13.21 -0.15 -2.47
CA ARG A 74 12.12 -0.83 -3.18
C ARG A 74 12.53 -2.24 -3.63
N TYR A 75 13.72 -2.38 -4.20
CA TYR A 75 14.22 -3.68 -4.63
C TYR A 75 14.35 -4.65 -3.46
N LYS A 76 14.97 -4.23 -2.35
CA LYS A 76 15.10 -5.06 -1.14
C LYS A 76 13.74 -5.47 -0.58
N LEU A 77 12.81 -4.53 -0.49
CA LEU A 77 11.45 -4.79 0.01
C LEU A 77 10.73 -5.80 -0.88
N ILE A 78 10.76 -5.62 -2.20
CA ILE A 78 10.12 -6.54 -3.14
C ILE A 78 10.72 -7.94 -3.02
N LYS A 79 12.05 -8.05 -2.92
CA LYS A 79 12.72 -9.34 -2.73
C LYS A 79 12.29 -10.02 -1.42
N TYR A 80 12.25 -9.27 -0.32
CA TYR A 80 11.77 -9.75 0.96
C TYR A 80 10.34 -10.26 0.88
N LEU A 81 9.40 -9.44 0.38
CA LEU A 81 8.00 -9.80 0.28
C LEU A 81 7.74 -11.01 -0.63
N LYS A 82 8.52 -11.17 -1.71
CA LYS A 82 8.44 -12.37 -2.56
C LYS A 82 8.89 -13.62 -1.83
N ASN A 83 9.88 -13.52 -0.97
CA ASN A 83 10.38 -14.65 -0.17
C ASN A 83 9.38 -15.03 0.93
N GLU A 84 8.77 -14.03 1.57
CA GLU A 84 7.75 -14.22 2.62
C GLU A 84 6.43 -14.79 2.11
N LYS A 85 6.15 -14.65 0.81
CA LYS A 85 4.93 -15.14 0.13
C LYS A 85 3.65 -14.80 0.89
N PRO A 86 3.36 -13.51 1.14
CA PRO A 86 2.13 -13.13 1.80
C PRO A 86 0.92 -13.54 0.95
N ASP A 87 -0.21 -13.81 1.62
CA ASP A 87 -1.47 -14.12 0.94
C ASP A 87 -2.00 -12.94 0.12
N ILE A 88 -1.78 -11.73 0.62
CA ILE A 88 -2.10 -10.48 -0.07
C ILE A 88 -1.09 -9.37 0.27
N PHE A 89 -1.03 -8.36 -0.59
CA PHE A 89 -0.32 -7.11 -0.35
C PHE A 89 -1.29 -5.92 -0.38
N ILE A 90 -1.18 -5.02 0.58
CA ILE A 90 -1.97 -3.79 0.66
C ILE A 90 -1.03 -2.59 0.66
N GLY A 91 -1.06 -1.78 -0.41
CA GLY A 91 -0.42 -0.46 -0.43
C GLY A 91 -1.38 0.59 0.09
N VAL A 92 -0.96 1.39 1.06
CA VAL A 92 -1.77 2.46 1.64
C VAL A 92 -1.16 3.81 1.28
N ASP A 93 -1.93 4.64 0.54
CA ASP A 93 -1.48 5.94 0.06
C ASP A 93 -0.15 5.88 -0.75
N ALA A 94 0.64 6.96 -0.82
CA ALA A 94 1.95 7.00 -1.49
C ALA A 94 1.98 6.28 -2.85
N PRO A 95 1.12 6.63 -3.81
CA PRO A 95 0.85 5.83 -5.02
C PRO A 95 2.08 5.61 -5.89
N ASP A 96 3.00 6.57 -5.98
CA ASP A 96 4.19 6.46 -6.82
C ASP A 96 5.19 5.41 -6.32
N PHE A 97 5.20 5.19 -5.00
CA PHE A 97 6.00 4.12 -4.40
C PHE A 97 5.25 2.78 -4.46
N ASN A 98 4.02 2.77 -3.98
CA ASN A 98 3.22 1.57 -3.80
C ASN A 98 2.91 0.88 -5.12
N PHE A 99 2.46 1.58 -6.17
CA PHE A 99 2.16 0.95 -7.45
C PHE A 99 3.35 0.26 -8.11
N TYR A 100 4.56 0.69 -7.85
CA TYR A 100 5.73 -0.03 -8.34
C TYR A 100 5.92 -1.36 -7.61
N VAL A 101 5.76 -1.36 -6.28
CA VAL A 101 5.84 -2.58 -5.45
C VAL A 101 4.71 -3.54 -5.82
N GLU A 102 3.46 -3.04 -5.84
CA GLU A 102 2.28 -3.79 -6.25
C GLU A 102 2.46 -4.47 -7.59
N LYS A 103 2.89 -3.73 -8.62
CA LYS A 103 3.16 -4.29 -9.95
C LYS A 103 4.12 -5.48 -9.90
N LYS A 104 5.19 -5.39 -9.12
CA LYS A 104 6.19 -6.44 -9.01
C LYS A 104 5.70 -7.66 -8.25
N LEU A 105 4.85 -7.45 -7.24
CA LEU A 105 4.22 -8.52 -6.48
C LEU A 105 3.11 -9.20 -7.27
N LYS A 106 2.26 -8.43 -7.94
CA LYS A 106 1.23 -8.93 -8.86
C LYS A 106 1.84 -9.83 -9.96
N GLN A 107 2.96 -9.40 -10.56
CA GLN A 107 3.70 -10.22 -11.54
C GLN A 107 4.24 -11.55 -10.96
N SER A 108 4.32 -11.66 -9.65
CA SER A 108 4.73 -12.88 -8.94
C SER A 108 3.55 -13.68 -8.39
N GLY A 109 2.31 -13.33 -8.77
CA GLY A 109 1.11 -14.03 -8.37
C GLY A 109 0.58 -13.66 -6.98
N ILE A 110 1.11 -12.62 -6.33
CA ILE A 110 0.61 -12.12 -5.05
C ILE A 110 -0.51 -11.12 -5.35
N PRO A 111 -1.75 -11.34 -4.86
CA PRO A 111 -2.86 -10.41 -5.02
C PRO A 111 -2.54 -9.05 -4.38
N THR A 112 -2.84 -7.97 -5.10
CA THR A 112 -2.47 -6.62 -4.70
C THR A 112 -3.69 -5.72 -4.56
N PHE A 113 -3.73 -4.99 -3.46
CA PHE A 113 -4.78 -4.05 -3.10
C PHE A 113 -4.17 -2.68 -2.85
N HIS A 114 -4.86 -1.64 -3.30
CA HIS A 114 -4.45 -0.27 -3.01
C HIS A 114 -5.53 0.46 -2.23
N TYR A 115 -5.19 1.02 -1.10
CA TYR A 115 -6.09 1.81 -0.25
C TYR A 115 -5.70 3.28 -0.31
N VAL A 116 -6.66 4.15 -0.48
CA VAL A 116 -6.53 5.58 -0.78
C VAL A 116 -6.04 5.80 -2.22
N ALA A 117 -6.99 5.68 -3.16
CA ALA A 117 -6.70 5.88 -4.58
C ALA A 117 -6.14 7.27 -4.87
N PRO A 118 -5.18 7.38 -5.80
CA PRO A 118 -4.67 8.68 -6.22
C PRO A 118 -5.75 9.47 -6.97
N SER A 119 -5.79 10.78 -6.79
CA SER A 119 -6.73 11.70 -7.45
C SER A 119 -6.44 11.84 -8.95
N VAL A 120 -6.49 10.73 -9.71
CA VAL A 120 -6.19 10.71 -11.16
C VAL A 120 -7.18 11.53 -11.98
N TRP A 121 -8.39 11.72 -11.47
CA TRP A 121 -9.45 12.51 -12.11
C TRP A 121 -9.07 13.99 -12.26
N ALA A 122 -8.27 14.53 -11.32
CA ALA A 122 -7.90 15.95 -11.31
C ALA A 122 -6.79 16.31 -12.30
N TRP A 123 -5.82 15.41 -12.51
CA TRP A 123 -4.56 15.79 -13.16
C TRP A 123 -4.08 14.86 -14.28
N ARG A 124 -4.40 13.57 -14.25
CA ARG A 124 -3.81 12.58 -15.19
C ARG A 124 -4.74 11.37 -15.46
N PRO A 125 -5.85 11.52 -16.18
CA PRO A 125 -6.81 10.44 -16.40
C PRO A 125 -6.21 9.20 -17.10
N LYS A 126 -5.22 9.38 -17.98
CA LYS A 126 -4.53 8.25 -18.64
C LYS A 126 -3.72 7.37 -17.68
N ARG A 127 -3.49 7.83 -16.44
CA ARG A 127 -2.74 7.08 -15.43
C ARG A 127 -3.47 5.82 -14.96
N VAL A 128 -4.81 5.78 -15.07
CA VAL A 128 -5.63 4.61 -14.69
C VAL A 128 -5.19 3.32 -15.40
N HIS A 129 -4.75 3.39 -16.67
CA HIS A 129 -4.25 2.23 -17.40
C HIS A 129 -2.92 1.68 -16.83
N LYS A 130 -2.08 2.55 -16.27
CA LYS A 130 -0.85 2.13 -15.57
C LYS A 130 -1.19 1.49 -14.22
N ILE A 131 -2.17 2.05 -13.51
CA ILE A 131 -2.65 1.54 -12.23
C ILE A 131 -3.22 0.13 -12.40
N LYS A 132 -4.00 -0.13 -13.45
CA LYS A 132 -4.51 -1.48 -13.77
C LYS A 132 -3.41 -2.55 -13.86
N LYS A 133 -2.24 -2.18 -14.36
CA LYS A 133 -1.09 -3.10 -14.44
C LYS A 133 -0.41 -3.32 -13.09
N SER A 134 -0.71 -2.50 -12.11
CA SER A 134 -0.06 -2.49 -10.81
C SER A 134 -0.87 -3.15 -9.72
N THR A 135 -2.18 -2.87 -9.67
CA THR A 135 -3.04 -3.37 -8.60
C THR A 135 -4.21 -4.18 -9.16
N ASP A 136 -4.74 -5.11 -8.35
CA ASP A 136 -5.92 -5.91 -8.68
C ASP A 136 -7.19 -5.25 -8.18
N TYR A 137 -7.11 -4.56 -7.04
CA TYR A 137 -8.25 -3.99 -6.34
C TYR A 137 -7.94 -2.62 -5.74
N ILE A 138 -8.94 -1.73 -5.74
CA ILE A 138 -8.82 -0.39 -5.13
C ILE A 138 -9.92 -0.19 -4.08
N PHE A 139 -9.52 0.27 -2.90
CA PHE A 139 -10.40 0.86 -1.92
C PHE A 139 -10.34 2.38 -2.07
N SER A 140 -11.39 2.97 -2.65
CA SER A 140 -11.47 4.41 -2.88
C SER A 140 -12.12 5.12 -1.71
N ILE A 141 -11.66 6.33 -1.42
CA ILE A 141 -12.19 7.18 -0.34
C ILE A 141 -13.19 8.22 -0.85
N PHE A 142 -13.32 8.36 -2.18
CA PHE A 142 -14.29 9.24 -2.81
C PHE A 142 -15.23 8.46 -3.74
N PRO A 143 -16.54 8.72 -3.71
CA PRO A 143 -17.52 7.94 -4.48
C PRO A 143 -17.36 8.08 -6.00
N HIS A 144 -16.88 9.23 -6.48
CA HIS A 144 -16.69 9.50 -7.91
C HIS A 144 -15.48 8.78 -8.53
N GLU A 145 -14.59 8.21 -7.71
CA GLU A 145 -13.41 7.47 -8.18
C GLU A 145 -13.76 6.07 -8.68
N LYS A 146 -14.74 5.42 -8.05
CA LYS A 146 -15.14 4.06 -8.39
C LYS A 146 -15.46 3.89 -9.88
N PRO A 147 -16.33 4.69 -10.53
CA PRO A 147 -16.62 4.55 -11.97
C PRO A 147 -15.38 4.71 -12.86
N LEU A 148 -14.42 5.53 -12.44
CA LEU A 148 -13.19 5.76 -13.22
C LEU A 148 -12.30 4.53 -13.30
N PHE A 149 -12.14 3.83 -12.18
CA PHE A 149 -11.33 2.62 -12.12
C PHE A 149 -12.05 1.41 -12.71
N GLU A 150 -13.35 1.27 -12.46
CA GLU A 150 -14.16 0.18 -13.04
C GLU A 150 -14.23 0.26 -14.55
N LYS A 151 -14.29 1.47 -15.14
CA LYS A 151 -14.27 1.67 -16.60
C LYS A 151 -13.04 1.06 -17.29
N VAL A 152 -11.92 0.97 -16.60
CA VAL A 152 -10.70 0.33 -17.11
C VAL A 152 -10.54 -1.11 -16.61
N GLY A 153 -11.53 -1.65 -15.90
CA GLY A 153 -11.56 -3.03 -15.41
C GLY A 153 -10.72 -3.26 -14.15
N ILE A 154 -10.65 -2.27 -13.24
CA ILE A 154 -10.11 -2.45 -11.89
C ILE A 154 -11.29 -2.56 -10.94
N GLN A 155 -11.38 -3.66 -10.19
CA GLN A 155 -12.39 -3.80 -9.14
C GLN A 155 -12.19 -2.73 -8.08
N THR A 156 -13.25 -2.02 -7.74
CA THR A 156 -13.15 -0.86 -6.83
C THR A 156 -14.33 -0.81 -5.87
N THR A 157 -14.04 -0.65 -4.59
CA THR A 157 -15.05 -0.40 -3.57
C THR A 157 -14.84 0.98 -2.97
N PHE A 158 -15.90 1.78 -2.93
CA PHE A 158 -15.94 3.00 -2.14
C PHE A 158 -16.11 2.63 -0.67
N VAL A 159 -15.18 3.03 0.17
CA VAL A 159 -15.14 2.70 1.60
C VAL A 159 -15.34 3.91 2.51
N GLY A 160 -15.47 5.11 1.94
CA GLY A 160 -15.54 6.36 2.69
C GLY A 160 -14.17 6.86 3.14
N HIS A 161 -14.15 8.08 3.65
CA HIS A 161 -12.91 8.69 4.15
C HIS A 161 -12.64 8.19 5.57
N PRO A 162 -11.48 7.58 5.85
CA PRO A 162 -11.19 6.95 7.15
C PRO A 162 -11.06 7.93 8.31
N LEU A 163 -10.98 9.22 8.01
CA LEU A 163 -10.90 10.32 9.01
C LEU A 163 -12.17 11.19 9.03
N ALA A 164 -13.28 10.72 8.43
CA ALA A 164 -14.56 11.43 8.42
C ALA A 164 -15.43 11.05 9.62
#